data_1590fb1a9fd7fab8799d51301184bfcb
#
_entry.id   1590fb1a9fd7fab8799d51301184bfcb
#
_cell.length_a   1.000
_cell.length_b   1.000
_cell.length_c   1.000
_cell.angle_alpha   90.00
_cell.angle_beta   90.00
_cell.angle_gamma   90.00
#
_symmetry.space_group_name_H-M   'P 1'
#
loop_
_entity.id
_entity.type
_entity.pdbx_description
1 polymer ?
#
loop_
_entity_poly.entity_id
_entity_poly.type
_entity_poly.pdbx_seq_one_letter_code
_entity_poly.pdbx_strand_id
1 'polypeptide(L)'
;MSDNQELHVDNPSAADINVREDRRDFIKRSMVVMAAGAVAAAGATGQASASPAVAPVSRLKRKEAIGNTFDYLILGGGSAGAVLAARLSEDGKKSVLLVEAGPSFDPEQYPEELYSSNIIAANADPRYEWGYYALPDKQEQPVYTPRGKVIGGSSAINGAVACRALPYDFERITAKGLKGWSYEEVLPYFRKMETYHTGRDEIHGRNGPFPIHQLTMDYITPVQKAMVESSWKLGYAKVSDFNDPTANNGAGPNPMNIVNGVRVNTGMAYLSREVRERSNLTILSDALIDKLRFQGNRVQAALLADGREVFGKQVILSAGSYGTTAILLRSGVGPKADLAAMNIPLVKDAPVGTQLLDHAFYWMNFAARPELKGKEHPVVGAQVWTHSSFASSARELDIAVSPSHLLDPAISKTGVAFSLGLELMKVKSTGTVKLKSRDPKEAPVIQFNHLSDKDDMRRMVECFRLARKLARTEPLKSLIVEEIYPGPSVGDSDAQISEALAKGVGTLQHPCATARMGLASDPLAVVDGEGRVHGLQGLRIVDASIFPEIPLINLNPNVIMMAEKIADRIRGEEA
;
A
#
# COMPACT_ATOMS: atom_id res chain seq x y z
N MET A 1 -37.61 7.26 -48.92
CA MET A 1 -37.73 8.31 -47.91
C MET A 1 -37.65 7.59 -46.59
N SER A 2 -36.46 7.53 -46.05
CA SER A 2 -36.11 6.85 -44.80
C SER A 2 -35.41 7.88 -43.92
N ASP A 3 -36.05 8.28 -42.85
CA ASP A 3 -35.48 9.17 -41.84
C ASP A 3 -34.61 8.36 -40.89
N ASN A 4 -33.32 8.61 -40.96
CA ASN A 4 -32.33 8.25 -39.94
C ASN A 4 -32.39 9.35 -38.87
N GLN A 5 -32.86 9.04 -37.67
CA GLN A 5 -32.62 9.85 -36.49
C GLN A 5 -31.37 9.33 -35.79
N GLU A 6 -30.28 10.08 -35.88
CA GLU A 6 -29.09 9.96 -35.03
C GLU A 6 -29.44 10.44 -33.63
N LEU A 7 -29.30 9.54 -32.66
CA LEU A 7 -29.35 9.87 -31.23
C LEU A 7 -28.00 10.49 -30.83
N HIS A 8 -27.96 11.80 -30.72
CA HIS A 8 -26.92 12.53 -30.03
C HIS A 8 -27.03 12.21 -28.53
N VAL A 9 -26.03 11.49 -28.00
CA VAL A 9 -25.79 11.38 -26.56
C VAL A 9 -24.92 12.57 -26.16
N ASP A 10 -25.55 13.57 -25.56
CA ASP A 10 -24.85 14.70 -24.94
C ASP A 10 -24.04 14.22 -23.76
N ASN A 11 -22.74 14.34 -23.90
CA ASN A 11 -21.75 14.12 -22.84
C ASN A 11 -21.75 15.40 -21.96
N PRO A 12 -22.12 15.36 -20.67
CA PRO A 12 -22.06 16.56 -19.85
C PRO A 12 -20.62 17.00 -19.68
N SER A 13 -20.34 18.22 -20.12
CA SER A 13 -19.09 18.93 -19.91
C SER A 13 -18.79 19.01 -18.41
N ALA A 14 -17.53 18.76 -18.05
CA ALA A 14 -17.00 18.99 -16.71
C ALA A 14 -17.04 20.51 -16.41
N ALA A 15 -18.16 20.98 -15.90
CA ALA A 15 -18.31 22.31 -15.36
C ALA A 15 -17.75 22.36 -13.95
N ASP A 16 -16.94 23.37 -13.69
CA ASP A 16 -16.29 23.78 -12.48
C ASP A 16 -17.01 23.41 -11.17
N ILE A 17 -16.64 22.27 -10.58
CA ILE A 17 -16.99 21.93 -9.20
C ILE A 17 -16.00 22.66 -8.30
N ASN A 18 -16.52 23.49 -7.42
CA ASN A 18 -15.74 24.26 -6.45
C ASN A 18 -15.07 23.28 -5.45
N VAL A 19 -13.83 22.87 -5.75
CA VAL A 19 -13.14 21.67 -5.27
C VAL A 19 -12.89 21.63 -3.75
N ARG A 20 -13.09 22.72 -3.02
CA ARG A 20 -12.72 22.78 -1.58
C ARG A 20 -13.86 22.48 -0.60
N GLU A 21 -15.09 22.84 -0.87
CA GLU A 21 -16.25 22.53 -0.01
C GLU A 21 -16.82 21.15 -0.31
N ASP A 22 -16.92 20.77 -1.58
CA ASP A 22 -17.33 19.43 -2.00
C ASP A 22 -16.38 18.31 -1.56
N ARG A 23 -15.08 18.59 -1.40
CA ARG A 23 -14.09 17.61 -0.95
C ARG A 23 -14.33 17.13 0.48
N ARG A 24 -14.76 18.01 1.39
CA ARG A 24 -15.11 17.63 2.78
C ARG A 24 -16.42 16.86 2.84
N ASP A 25 -17.41 17.25 2.07
CA ASP A 25 -18.71 16.58 2.05
C ASP A 25 -18.67 15.28 1.23
N PHE A 26 -17.83 15.20 0.19
CA PHE A 26 -17.54 13.97 -0.52
C PHE A 26 -16.71 12.99 0.34
N ILE A 27 -15.72 13.46 1.09
CA ILE A 27 -15.01 12.65 2.10
C ILE A 27 -15.98 12.12 3.15
N LYS A 28 -16.92 12.93 3.64
CA LYS A 28 -17.97 12.48 4.56
C LYS A 28 -18.90 11.44 3.93
N ARG A 29 -19.28 11.60 2.65
CA ARG A 29 -20.18 10.68 1.93
C ARG A 29 -19.47 9.41 1.45
N SER A 30 -18.23 9.49 1.00
CA SER A 30 -17.43 8.32 0.59
C SER A 30 -16.91 7.51 1.77
N MET A 31 -16.69 8.15 2.94
CA MET A 31 -16.52 7.45 4.20
C MET A 31 -17.80 6.74 4.67
N VAL A 32 -18.98 7.14 4.22
CA VAL A 32 -20.23 6.41 4.46
C VAL A 32 -20.29 5.10 3.66
N VAL A 33 -19.57 4.95 2.57
CA VAL A 33 -19.47 3.70 1.79
C VAL A 33 -18.18 2.91 2.11
N MET A 34 -17.07 3.58 2.44
CA MET A 34 -15.82 2.93 2.92
C MET A 34 -15.71 2.88 4.44
N ALA A 35 -16.45 3.75 5.11
CA ALA A 35 -16.62 3.75 6.54
C ALA A 35 -17.94 4.49 6.77
N ALA A 36 -19.01 3.79 7.00
CA ALA A 36 -19.99 4.35 7.89
C ALA A 36 -19.25 4.56 9.22
N GLY A 37 -18.47 5.62 9.34
CA GLY A 37 -17.81 5.92 10.58
C GLY A 37 -16.47 6.61 10.53
N ALA A 38 -16.46 7.88 10.30
CA ALA A 38 -15.48 8.80 10.88
C ALA A 38 -15.93 10.24 10.67
N VAL A 39 -16.79 10.75 11.52
CA VAL A 39 -16.87 12.20 11.85
C VAL A 39 -17.45 12.33 13.26
N ALA A 40 -16.65 12.75 14.21
CA ALA A 40 -16.97 13.75 15.22
C ALA A 40 -15.78 13.92 16.17
N ALA A 41 -14.95 14.88 15.88
CA ALA A 41 -14.18 15.60 16.88
C ALA A 41 -14.11 17.06 16.46
N ALA A 42 -15.19 17.79 16.71
CA ALA A 42 -15.20 19.25 16.66
C ALA A 42 -16.07 19.74 17.80
N GLY A 43 -15.45 19.98 18.92
CA GLY A 43 -16.12 20.52 20.11
C GLY A 43 -15.18 20.61 21.30
N ALA A 44 -14.01 21.22 21.14
CA ALA A 44 -13.25 21.77 22.24
C ALA A 44 -12.51 23.02 21.73
N THR A 45 -13.03 24.19 22.07
CA THR A 45 -12.33 25.45 21.95
C THR A 45 -11.20 25.50 22.98
N GLY A 46 -10.03 24.98 22.56
CA GLY A 46 -8.77 25.15 23.24
C GLY A 46 -7.90 26.04 22.37
N GLN A 47 -7.41 27.14 22.90
CA GLN A 47 -6.45 28.04 22.26
C GLN A 47 -5.28 27.22 21.71
N ALA A 48 -5.15 27.24 20.38
CA ALA A 48 -3.99 26.70 19.71
C ALA A 48 -2.76 27.52 20.11
N SER A 49 -1.96 27.03 21.03
CA SER A 49 -0.58 27.49 21.19
C SER A 49 0.15 27.13 19.90
N ALA A 50 0.57 28.14 19.15
CA ALA A 50 1.40 27.97 17.99
C ALA A 50 2.69 27.24 18.41
N SER A 51 2.80 25.97 18.03
CA SER A 51 4.07 25.26 18.11
C SER A 51 5.12 26.01 17.32
N PRO A 52 6.35 26.21 17.83
CA PRO A 52 7.39 26.92 17.12
C PRO A 52 7.65 26.22 15.77
N ALA A 53 7.64 26.99 14.70
CA ALA A 53 7.95 26.51 13.37
C ALA A 53 9.33 25.83 13.40
N VAL A 54 9.35 24.50 13.25
CA VAL A 54 10.58 23.72 13.16
C VAL A 54 11.35 24.22 11.94
N ALA A 55 12.56 24.74 12.17
CA ALA A 55 13.41 25.24 11.11
C ALA A 55 13.70 24.10 10.10
N PRO A 56 13.46 24.30 8.81
CA PRO A 56 13.67 23.24 7.82
C PRO A 56 15.14 22.84 7.80
N VAL A 57 15.39 21.53 7.85
CA VAL A 57 16.71 20.93 7.72
C VAL A 57 17.45 21.55 6.55
N SER A 58 18.49 22.29 6.89
CA SER A 58 19.52 22.94 6.09
C SER A 58 19.17 23.30 4.63
N ARG A 59 18.79 24.57 4.42
CA ARG A 59 18.72 25.23 3.10
C ARG A 59 20.03 25.14 2.28
N LEU A 60 21.15 24.86 2.90
CA LEU A 60 22.47 24.73 2.26
C LEU A 60 22.58 23.45 1.42
N LYS A 61 22.14 22.29 1.93
CA LYS A 61 22.12 21.04 1.16
C LYS A 61 21.15 21.06 -0.04
N ARG A 62 20.10 21.90 -0.03
CA ARG A 62 19.19 22.08 -1.17
C ARG A 62 19.84 22.73 -2.38
N LYS A 63 20.78 23.67 -2.19
CA LYS A 63 21.53 24.31 -3.29
C LYS A 63 22.55 23.37 -3.93
N GLU A 64 23.16 22.48 -3.16
CA GLU A 64 24.15 21.51 -3.63
C GLU A 64 23.53 20.35 -4.42
N ALA A 65 22.24 20.05 -4.20
CA ALA A 65 21.54 18.99 -4.92
C ALA A 65 21.26 19.32 -6.40
N ILE A 66 21.35 20.61 -6.77
CA ILE A 66 21.03 21.08 -8.11
C ILE A 66 22.32 21.37 -8.86
N GLY A 67 22.51 20.70 -10.03
CA GLY A 67 23.68 20.88 -10.90
C GLY A 67 24.80 19.85 -10.67
N ASN A 68 24.79 19.09 -9.58
CA ASN A 68 25.74 18.00 -9.35
C ASN A 68 25.19 16.66 -9.86
N THR A 69 26.07 15.80 -10.37
CA THR A 69 25.74 14.43 -10.77
C THR A 69 26.05 13.50 -9.62
N PHE A 70 25.02 12.84 -9.08
CA PHE A 70 25.16 11.81 -8.05
C PHE A 70 25.45 10.44 -8.67
N ASP A 71 26.07 9.54 -7.91
CA ASP A 71 26.22 8.16 -8.35
C ASP A 71 24.84 7.48 -8.41
N TYR A 72 24.00 7.70 -7.40
CA TYR A 72 22.62 7.21 -7.35
C TYR A 72 21.63 8.35 -7.16
N LEU A 73 20.62 8.38 -8.03
CA LEU A 73 19.46 9.26 -7.92
C LEU A 73 18.21 8.41 -7.63
N ILE A 74 17.70 8.49 -6.42
CA ILE A 74 16.53 7.75 -5.95
C ILE A 74 15.32 8.68 -5.99
N LEU A 75 14.28 8.30 -6.73
CA LEU A 75 13.09 9.10 -6.99
C LEU A 75 11.88 8.51 -6.27
N GLY A 76 11.52 9.10 -5.13
CA GLY A 76 10.51 8.68 -4.17
C GLY A 76 11.12 8.16 -2.87
N GLY A 77 10.81 8.81 -1.75
CA GLY A 77 11.31 8.52 -0.39
C GLY A 77 10.39 7.58 0.41
N GLY A 78 9.61 6.72 -0.28
CA GLY A 78 8.70 5.76 0.36
C GLY A 78 9.39 4.54 0.96
N SER A 79 8.61 3.45 1.13
CA SER A 79 9.08 2.20 1.77
C SER A 79 10.38 1.66 1.16
N ALA A 80 10.50 1.62 -0.16
CA ALA A 80 11.71 1.15 -0.84
C ALA A 80 12.80 2.24 -0.90
N GLY A 81 12.43 3.48 -1.24
CA GLY A 81 13.40 4.56 -1.43
C GLY A 81 14.19 4.91 -0.17
N ALA A 82 13.57 4.87 1.01
CA ALA A 82 14.26 5.05 2.28
C ALA A 82 15.29 3.94 2.55
N VAL A 83 14.95 2.68 2.24
CA VAL A 83 15.88 1.54 2.33
C VAL A 83 17.07 1.73 1.39
N LEU A 84 16.80 2.01 0.12
CA LEU A 84 17.82 2.22 -0.91
C LEU A 84 18.77 3.36 -0.52
N ALA A 85 18.24 4.50 -0.06
CA ALA A 85 19.05 5.64 0.35
C ALA A 85 19.99 5.29 1.52
N ALA A 86 19.47 4.57 2.51
CA ALA A 86 20.27 4.09 3.64
C ALA A 86 21.36 3.11 3.22
N ARG A 87 21.02 2.11 2.38
CA ARG A 87 21.95 1.04 1.99
C ARG A 87 23.00 1.48 0.98
N LEU A 88 22.60 2.28 -0.02
CA LEU A 88 23.52 2.75 -1.06
C LEU A 88 24.47 3.86 -0.59
N SER A 89 24.17 4.51 0.54
CA SER A 89 25.08 5.48 1.17
C SER A 89 25.95 4.89 2.29
N GLU A 90 25.80 3.60 2.62
CA GLU A 90 26.34 2.98 3.84
C GLU A 90 27.88 2.96 3.90
N ASP A 91 28.57 2.74 2.79
CA ASP A 91 30.02 2.64 2.73
C ASP A 91 30.74 4.00 2.53
N GLY A 92 30.01 5.09 2.36
CA GLY A 92 30.55 6.44 2.17
C GLY A 92 31.19 6.70 0.81
N LYS A 93 31.28 5.70 -0.09
CA LYS A 93 32.01 5.80 -1.37
C LYS A 93 31.21 6.41 -2.50
N LYS A 94 29.89 6.28 -2.46
CA LYS A 94 28.97 6.70 -3.52
C LYS A 94 28.09 7.84 -3.03
N SER A 95 27.94 8.84 -3.86
CA SER A 95 27.04 9.96 -3.60
C SER A 95 25.58 9.57 -3.94
N VAL A 96 24.66 9.83 -3.00
CA VAL A 96 23.24 9.45 -3.11
C VAL A 96 22.37 10.69 -2.97
N LEU A 97 21.47 10.91 -3.93
CA LEU A 97 20.38 11.89 -3.82
C LEU A 97 19.04 11.16 -3.71
N LEU A 98 18.33 11.37 -2.62
CA LEU A 98 16.94 10.95 -2.44
C LEU A 98 16.01 12.14 -2.67
N VAL A 99 15.08 12.02 -3.60
CA VAL A 99 14.07 13.05 -3.93
C VAL A 99 12.69 12.57 -3.48
N GLU A 100 11.97 13.41 -2.73
CA GLU A 100 10.62 13.13 -2.25
C GLU A 100 9.69 14.33 -2.46
N ALA A 101 8.46 14.06 -2.90
CA ALA A 101 7.45 15.08 -3.17
C ALA A 101 6.87 15.72 -1.91
N GLY A 102 6.82 14.98 -0.82
CA GLY A 102 6.31 15.43 0.48
C GLY A 102 7.41 15.91 1.42
N PRO A 103 7.03 16.29 2.65
CA PRO A 103 7.96 16.76 3.67
C PRO A 103 8.88 15.66 4.20
N SER A 104 9.99 16.08 4.79
CA SER A 104 10.93 15.23 5.54
C SER A 104 11.01 15.71 6.98
N PHE A 105 10.88 14.77 7.90
CA PHE A 105 11.02 15.01 9.35
C PHE A 105 12.22 14.23 9.89
N ASP A 106 12.87 14.76 10.93
CA ASP A 106 13.79 13.95 11.72
C ASP A 106 13.01 12.79 12.38
N PRO A 107 13.64 11.64 12.64
CA PRO A 107 12.93 10.45 13.13
C PRO A 107 12.07 10.69 14.38
N GLU A 108 12.53 11.57 15.27
CA GLU A 108 11.87 11.91 16.53
C GLU A 108 10.86 13.07 16.41
N GLN A 109 10.71 13.65 15.20
CA GLN A 109 9.90 14.85 14.97
C GLN A 109 8.75 14.61 13.98
N TYR A 110 8.43 13.35 13.69
CA TYR A 110 7.24 13.06 12.90
C TYR A 110 6.00 13.59 13.61
N PRO A 111 5.05 14.21 12.90
CA PRO A 111 3.77 14.61 13.45
C PRO A 111 3.00 13.43 14.06
N GLU A 112 2.18 13.70 15.07
CA GLU A 112 1.42 12.67 15.76
C GLU A 112 0.55 11.84 14.82
N GLU A 113 -0.05 12.47 13.82
CA GLU A 113 -0.85 11.82 12.79
C GLU A 113 -0.07 10.72 12.04
N LEU A 114 1.25 10.88 11.88
CA LEU A 114 2.11 9.94 11.15
C LEU A 114 2.76 8.87 12.03
N TYR A 115 3.01 9.14 13.32
CA TYR A 115 3.56 8.14 14.22
C TYR A 115 2.49 7.40 15.04
N SER A 116 1.29 7.95 15.16
CA SER A 116 0.20 7.31 15.89
C SER A 116 -0.14 5.93 15.30
N SER A 117 -0.48 4.99 16.15
CA SER A 117 -1.09 3.73 15.73
C SER A 117 -2.53 3.89 15.22
N ASN A 118 -3.13 5.07 15.40
CA ASN A 118 -4.42 5.41 14.80
C ASN A 118 -4.24 5.79 13.32
N ILE A 119 -4.47 4.83 12.44
CA ILE A 119 -4.29 4.99 10.99
C ILE A 119 -5.29 5.97 10.36
N ILE A 120 -6.42 6.24 10.99
CA ILE A 120 -7.46 7.13 10.45
C ILE A 120 -6.94 8.57 10.35
N ALA A 121 -6.27 9.03 11.41
CA ALA A 121 -5.77 10.41 11.48
C ALA A 121 -4.78 10.71 10.35
N ALA A 122 -3.87 9.78 10.05
CA ALA A 122 -2.88 9.94 8.99
C ALA A 122 -3.49 9.95 7.58
N ASN A 123 -4.47 9.09 7.33
CA ASN A 123 -5.13 8.99 6.03
C ASN A 123 -6.01 10.21 5.70
N ALA A 124 -6.50 10.91 6.72
CA ALA A 124 -7.38 12.06 6.54
C ALA A 124 -6.63 13.39 6.31
N ASP A 125 -5.31 13.43 6.47
CA ASP A 125 -4.53 14.66 6.37
C ASP A 125 -3.94 14.86 4.95
N PRO A 126 -4.47 15.83 4.17
CA PRO A 126 -4.04 16.07 2.80
C PRO A 126 -2.59 16.63 2.69
N ARG A 127 -1.97 16.99 3.81
CA ARG A 127 -0.56 17.40 3.84
C ARG A 127 0.38 16.23 3.57
N TYR A 128 -0.04 15.01 3.98
CA TYR A 128 0.80 13.80 4.01
C TYR A 128 0.30 12.69 3.11
N GLU A 129 -0.76 12.93 2.31
CA GLU A 129 -1.29 11.96 1.36
C GLU A 129 -1.60 12.62 0.00
N TRP A 130 -1.72 11.80 -1.05
CA TRP A 130 -1.87 12.26 -2.43
C TRP A 130 -3.31 12.60 -2.84
N GLY A 131 -4.32 12.16 -2.11
CA GLY A 131 -5.73 12.35 -2.46
C GLY A 131 -6.18 11.57 -3.68
N TYR A 132 -5.69 10.34 -3.87
CA TYR A 132 -6.07 9.53 -5.02
C TYR A 132 -7.43 8.87 -4.83
N TYR A 133 -8.16 8.78 -5.95
CA TYR A 133 -9.41 8.04 -6.07
C TYR A 133 -9.34 7.17 -7.32
N ALA A 134 -9.74 5.91 -7.18
CA ALA A 134 -9.97 5.04 -8.32
C ALA A 134 -11.38 5.28 -8.89
N LEU A 135 -11.52 5.08 -10.19
CA LEU A 135 -12.81 5.12 -10.85
C LEU A 135 -13.74 4.04 -10.27
N PRO A 136 -15.03 4.30 -10.17
CA PRO A 136 -15.97 3.28 -9.76
C PRO A 136 -16.07 2.18 -10.85
N ASP A 137 -16.17 0.93 -10.40
CA ASP A 137 -16.45 -0.22 -11.26
C ASP A 137 -17.95 -0.50 -11.22
N LYS A 138 -18.39 -1.40 -10.32
CA LYS A 138 -19.81 -1.66 -10.04
C LYS A 138 -20.34 -0.87 -8.84
N GLN A 139 -19.43 -0.19 -8.11
CA GLN A 139 -19.79 0.78 -7.07
C GLN A 139 -20.30 2.06 -7.73
N GLU A 140 -21.21 2.77 -7.06
CA GLU A 140 -21.75 4.04 -7.55
C GLU A 140 -20.78 5.22 -7.36
N GLN A 141 -19.79 5.07 -6.49
CA GLN A 141 -18.88 6.14 -6.08
C GLN A 141 -17.41 5.75 -6.31
N PRO A 142 -16.54 6.75 -6.58
CA PRO A 142 -15.11 6.53 -6.67
C PRO A 142 -14.53 5.96 -5.36
N VAL A 143 -13.55 5.06 -5.48
CA VAL A 143 -12.92 4.40 -4.34
C VAL A 143 -11.70 5.19 -3.88
N TYR A 144 -11.73 5.71 -2.64
CA TYR A 144 -10.58 6.39 -2.05
C TYR A 144 -9.39 5.42 -1.86
N THR A 145 -8.22 5.81 -2.38
CA THR A 145 -7.00 5.00 -2.32
C THR A 145 -5.80 5.83 -1.84
N PRO A 146 -5.71 6.11 -0.50
CA PRO A 146 -4.68 6.96 0.06
C PRO A 146 -3.27 6.41 -0.15
N ARG A 147 -2.34 7.28 -0.53
CA ARG A 147 -0.91 7.00 -0.64
C ARG A 147 -0.13 8.08 0.09
N GLY A 148 0.87 7.67 0.88
CA GLY A 148 1.69 8.61 1.64
C GLY A 148 2.52 9.52 0.73
N LYS A 149 2.53 10.81 1.08
CA LYS A 149 3.31 11.89 0.44
C LYS A 149 4.20 12.53 1.50
N VAL A 150 5.20 11.80 1.90
CA VAL A 150 6.13 12.13 3.00
C VAL A 150 7.31 11.17 2.95
N ILE A 151 8.46 11.50 3.51
CA ILE A 151 9.53 10.52 3.74
C ILE A 151 8.99 9.35 4.60
N GLY A 152 9.17 8.12 4.12
CA GLY A 152 8.51 6.91 4.61
C GLY A 152 7.32 6.48 3.74
N GLY A 153 6.78 7.39 2.89
CA GLY A 153 5.68 7.11 1.98
C GLY A 153 4.48 6.46 2.67
N SER A 154 3.86 5.47 2.02
CA SER A 154 2.68 4.79 2.56
C SER A 154 2.97 3.99 3.84
N SER A 155 4.23 3.69 4.20
CA SER A 155 4.54 3.09 5.51
C SER A 155 4.26 4.04 6.68
N ALA A 156 4.16 5.36 6.43
CA ALA A 156 3.81 6.36 7.44
C ALA A 156 2.30 6.49 7.69
N ILE A 157 1.45 5.91 6.80
CA ILE A 157 -0.01 6.01 6.90
C ILE A 157 -0.74 4.67 6.85
N ASN A 158 -0.04 3.53 6.79
CA ASN A 158 -0.62 2.19 6.69
C ASN A 158 -1.14 1.65 8.03
N GLY A 159 -1.78 0.48 7.98
CA GLY A 159 -2.29 -0.24 9.16
C GLY A 159 -1.22 -0.87 10.06
N ALA A 160 0.05 -0.69 9.75
CA ALA A 160 1.21 -1.20 10.49
C ALA A 160 1.25 -2.74 10.69
N VAL A 161 0.43 -3.51 9.99
CA VAL A 161 0.52 -4.98 10.00
C VAL A 161 1.78 -5.41 9.26
N ALA A 162 2.64 -6.20 9.92
CA ALA A 162 3.97 -6.54 9.45
C ALA A 162 4.12 -8.04 9.09
N CYS A 163 3.12 -8.60 8.44
CA CYS A 163 3.17 -9.97 7.91
C CYS A 163 3.99 -10.04 6.63
N ARG A 164 4.78 -11.12 6.46
CA ARG A 164 5.66 -11.38 5.33
C ARG A 164 5.04 -12.38 4.36
N ALA A 165 5.44 -12.30 3.09
CA ALA A 165 5.15 -13.33 2.10
C ALA A 165 5.78 -14.67 2.50
N LEU A 166 5.11 -15.74 2.17
CA LEU A 166 5.43 -17.10 2.56
C LEU A 166 6.11 -17.87 1.40
N PRO A 167 6.68 -19.06 1.63
CA PRO A 167 7.32 -19.84 0.58
C PRO A 167 6.47 -20.02 -0.68
N TYR A 168 5.17 -20.22 -0.54
CA TYR A 168 4.26 -20.37 -1.68
C TYR A 168 4.23 -19.14 -2.60
N ASP A 169 4.36 -17.92 -2.07
CA ASP A 169 4.44 -16.71 -2.88
C ASP A 169 5.69 -16.70 -3.76
N PHE A 170 6.84 -17.11 -3.19
CA PHE A 170 8.10 -17.15 -3.91
C PHE A 170 8.18 -18.31 -4.90
N GLU A 171 7.51 -19.44 -4.63
CA GLU A 171 7.32 -20.50 -5.62
C GLU A 171 6.58 -19.99 -6.86
N ARG A 172 5.54 -19.15 -6.68
CA ARG A 172 4.82 -18.51 -7.81
C ARG A 172 5.71 -17.56 -8.60
N ILE A 173 6.62 -16.85 -7.94
CA ILE A 173 7.60 -15.95 -8.57
C ILE A 173 8.64 -16.75 -9.36
N THR A 174 9.23 -17.78 -8.76
CA THR A 174 10.27 -18.61 -9.40
C THR A 174 9.71 -19.44 -10.54
N ALA A 175 8.44 -19.86 -10.47
CA ALA A 175 7.75 -20.53 -11.58
C ALA A 175 7.65 -19.68 -12.84
N LYS A 176 7.79 -18.34 -12.75
CA LYS A 176 7.90 -17.43 -13.90
C LYS A 176 9.33 -17.32 -14.46
N GLY A 177 10.26 -18.14 -13.97
CA GLY A 177 11.65 -18.15 -14.41
C GLY A 177 12.56 -17.09 -13.76
N LEU A 178 12.06 -16.38 -12.76
CA LEU A 178 12.83 -15.38 -12.02
C LEU A 178 13.78 -16.07 -11.02
N LYS A 179 15.08 -16.08 -11.35
CA LYS A 179 16.13 -16.65 -10.51
C LYS A 179 16.50 -15.70 -9.38
N GLY A 180 16.94 -16.25 -8.25
CA GLY A 180 17.36 -15.47 -7.09
C GLY A 180 16.17 -15.02 -6.22
N TRP A 181 14.96 -15.52 -6.46
CA TRP A 181 13.74 -15.13 -5.76
C TRP A 181 13.04 -16.31 -5.08
N SER A 182 13.75 -17.40 -4.76
CA SER A 182 13.20 -18.44 -3.87
C SER A 182 13.09 -17.92 -2.44
N TYR A 183 12.29 -18.58 -1.61
CA TYR A 183 12.13 -18.18 -0.22
C TYR A 183 13.46 -18.21 0.54
N GLU A 184 14.29 -19.22 0.31
CA GLU A 184 15.61 -19.38 0.91
C GLU A 184 16.55 -18.23 0.51
N GLU A 185 16.45 -17.74 -0.72
CA GLU A 185 17.27 -16.64 -1.24
C GLU A 185 16.80 -15.26 -0.75
N VAL A 186 15.53 -15.11 -0.34
CA VAL A 186 15.01 -13.83 0.17
C VAL A 186 14.93 -13.79 1.70
N LEU A 187 14.89 -14.93 2.38
CA LEU A 187 14.82 -15.00 3.84
C LEU A 187 15.96 -14.23 4.55
N PRO A 188 17.23 -14.25 4.07
CA PRO A 188 18.28 -13.43 4.66
C PRO A 188 17.95 -11.93 4.65
N TYR A 189 17.22 -11.43 3.65
CA TYR A 189 16.82 -10.02 3.54
C TYR A 189 15.64 -9.69 4.44
N PHE A 190 14.70 -10.60 4.65
CA PHE A 190 13.70 -10.46 5.70
C PHE A 190 14.35 -10.38 7.09
N ARG A 191 15.33 -11.22 7.36
CA ARG A 191 16.08 -11.18 8.63
C ARG A 191 16.93 -9.91 8.76
N LYS A 192 17.53 -9.44 7.67
CA LYS A 192 18.37 -8.22 7.63
C LYS A 192 17.57 -6.95 7.91
N MET A 193 16.32 -6.89 7.45
CA MET A 193 15.49 -5.71 7.62
C MET A 193 14.95 -5.55 9.04
N GLU A 194 14.72 -6.64 9.79
CA GLU A 194 13.88 -6.61 10.99
C GLU A 194 14.63 -6.76 12.31
N THR A 195 14.09 -6.13 13.34
CA THR A 195 14.28 -6.49 14.76
C THR A 195 12.98 -7.09 15.27
N TYR A 196 12.98 -8.41 15.48
CA TYR A 196 11.83 -9.18 15.93
C TYR A 196 12.23 -9.99 17.18
N HIS A 197 11.62 -9.71 18.32
CA HIS A 197 12.10 -10.23 19.61
C HIS A 197 11.56 -11.61 20.00
N THR A 198 10.60 -12.15 19.25
CA THR A 198 9.99 -13.47 19.47
C THR A 198 10.20 -14.38 18.25
N GLY A 199 9.64 -15.58 18.28
CA GLY A 199 9.75 -16.54 17.18
C GLY A 199 11.13 -17.17 17.05
N ARG A 200 11.32 -17.98 16.02
CA ARG A 200 12.54 -18.78 15.78
C ARG A 200 13.65 -17.97 15.13
N ASP A 201 14.89 -18.13 15.62
CA ASP A 201 16.06 -17.39 15.12
C ASP A 201 16.40 -17.71 13.65
N GLU A 202 16.03 -18.89 13.16
CA GLU A 202 16.25 -19.26 11.76
C GLU A 202 15.40 -18.43 10.81
N ILE A 203 14.25 -17.92 11.30
CA ILE A 203 13.27 -17.18 10.52
C ILE A 203 13.41 -15.67 10.74
N HIS A 204 13.70 -15.25 11.99
CA HIS A 204 13.65 -13.85 12.40
C HIS A 204 15.01 -13.21 12.56
N GLY A 205 15.10 -11.94 12.15
CA GLY A 205 16.23 -11.06 12.45
C GLY A 205 16.10 -10.38 13.81
N ARG A 206 17.25 -10.07 14.44
CA ARG A 206 17.32 -9.47 15.79
C ARG A 206 17.90 -8.06 15.81
N ASN A 207 18.51 -7.62 14.70
CA ASN A 207 19.31 -6.40 14.67
C ASN A 207 19.04 -5.52 13.43
N GLY A 208 17.96 -5.76 12.71
CA GLY A 208 17.58 -4.94 11.56
C GLY A 208 16.95 -3.61 11.99
N PRO A 209 16.91 -2.62 11.11
CA PRO A 209 16.42 -1.28 11.46
C PRO A 209 14.89 -1.20 11.63
N PHE A 210 14.13 -2.13 11.06
CA PHE A 210 12.66 -2.11 11.07
C PHE A 210 12.12 -2.97 12.21
N PRO A 211 11.61 -2.36 13.31
CA PRO A 211 11.14 -3.13 14.46
C PRO A 211 9.77 -3.75 14.16
N ILE A 212 9.62 -5.02 14.53
CA ILE A 212 8.35 -5.75 14.48
C ILE A 212 8.06 -6.31 15.87
N HIS A 213 6.88 -6.00 16.37
CA HIS A 213 6.38 -6.49 17.65
C HIS A 213 5.24 -7.48 17.42
N GLN A 214 5.39 -8.73 17.91
CA GLN A 214 4.32 -9.72 17.89
C GLN A 214 3.29 -9.38 18.97
N LEU A 215 2.06 -9.07 18.58
CA LEU A 215 0.99 -8.89 19.53
C LEU A 215 0.62 -10.23 20.20
N THR A 216 0.10 -10.14 21.41
CA THR A 216 -0.40 -11.30 22.19
C THR A 216 -1.90 -11.19 22.40
N MET A 217 -2.55 -12.29 22.79
CA MET A 217 -3.99 -12.30 23.10
C MET A 217 -4.38 -11.32 24.21
N ASP A 218 -3.45 -10.94 25.08
CA ASP A 218 -3.72 -9.99 26.17
C ASP A 218 -3.59 -8.53 25.72
N TYR A 219 -2.95 -8.29 24.57
CA TYR A 219 -2.73 -6.94 24.04
C TYR A 219 -3.76 -6.50 23.01
N ILE A 220 -4.52 -7.43 22.44
CA ILE A 220 -5.55 -7.15 21.44
C ILE A 220 -6.90 -6.82 22.11
N THR A 221 -7.79 -6.15 21.37
CA THR A 221 -9.09 -5.72 21.88
C THR A 221 -10.03 -6.89 22.23
N PRO A 222 -11.05 -6.69 23.09
CA PRO A 222 -12.02 -7.74 23.38
C PRO A 222 -12.71 -8.31 22.14
N VAL A 223 -13.00 -7.46 21.13
CA VAL A 223 -13.60 -7.92 19.86
C VAL A 223 -12.61 -8.77 19.06
N GLN A 224 -11.36 -8.33 18.96
CA GLN A 224 -10.30 -9.06 18.28
C GLN A 224 -10.05 -10.42 18.94
N LYS A 225 -9.96 -10.44 20.27
CA LYS A 225 -9.82 -11.66 21.07
C LYS A 225 -11.00 -12.62 20.84
N ALA A 226 -12.22 -12.10 20.91
CA ALA A 226 -13.42 -12.89 20.71
C ALA A 226 -13.48 -13.48 19.28
N MET A 227 -13.08 -12.75 18.26
CA MET A 227 -13.02 -13.25 16.88
C MET A 227 -12.00 -14.39 16.75
N VAL A 228 -10.80 -14.23 17.31
CA VAL A 228 -9.75 -15.26 17.31
C VAL A 228 -10.24 -16.52 18.03
N GLU A 229 -10.83 -16.40 19.23
CA GLU A 229 -11.37 -17.52 20.00
C GLU A 229 -12.55 -18.21 19.28
N SER A 230 -13.41 -17.44 18.60
CA SER A 230 -14.49 -17.98 17.75
C SER A 230 -13.92 -18.78 16.56
N SER A 231 -12.83 -18.29 15.96
CA SER A 231 -12.14 -19.02 14.89
C SER A 231 -11.59 -20.36 15.39
N TRP A 232 -10.98 -20.40 16.57
CA TRP A 232 -10.49 -21.66 17.17
C TRP A 232 -11.62 -22.65 17.46
N LYS A 233 -12.80 -22.18 17.92
CA LYS A 233 -13.98 -23.04 18.10
C LYS A 233 -14.52 -23.60 16.78
N LEU A 234 -14.31 -22.89 15.68
CA LEU A 234 -14.64 -23.37 14.33
C LEU A 234 -13.61 -24.34 13.75
N GLY A 235 -12.53 -24.64 14.50
CA GLY A 235 -11.51 -25.60 14.11
C GLY A 235 -10.28 -24.98 13.42
N TYR A 236 -10.18 -23.65 13.32
CA TYR A 236 -8.98 -22.98 12.82
C TYR A 236 -7.82 -23.14 13.81
N ALA A 237 -6.61 -23.36 13.29
CA ALA A 237 -5.43 -23.51 14.11
C ALA A 237 -5.11 -22.22 14.89
N LYS A 238 -4.43 -22.37 16.02
CA LYS A 238 -3.88 -21.26 16.79
C LYS A 238 -2.57 -20.82 16.13
N VAL A 239 -2.51 -19.58 15.69
CA VAL A 239 -1.32 -18.98 15.10
C VAL A 239 -0.73 -17.97 16.07
N SER A 240 0.49 -18.22 16.51
CA SER A 240 1.26 -17.32 17.38
C SER A 240 2.20 -16.41 16.59
N ASP A 241 2.48 -16.76 15.33
CA ASP A 241 3.37 -16.01 14.45
C ASP A 241 2.98 -16.27 12.98
N PHE A 242 2.37 -15.28 12.33
CA PHE A 242 2.01 -15.36 10.92
C PHE A 242 3.22 -15.31 9.97
N ASN A 243 4.39 -14.96 10.48
CA ASN A 243 5.64 -14.94 9.71
C ASN A 243 6.39 -16.29 9.76
N ASP A 244 5.94 -17.22 10.58
CA ASP A 244 6.47 -18.60 10.56
C ASP A 244 5.84 -19.38 9.39
N PRO A 245 6.62 -19.83 8.40
CA PRO A 245 6.09 -20.54 7.23
C PRO A 245 5.47 -21.91 7.55
N THR A 246 5.64 -22.41 8.77
CA THR A 246 5.15 -23.74 9.18
C THR A 246 3.83 -23.71 9.95
N ALA A 247 3.37 -22.53 10.42
CA ALA A 247 2.24 -22.42 11.35
C ALA A 247 1.40 -21.14 11.13
N ASN A 248 0.99 -20.87 9.89
CA ASN A 248 0.36 -19.61 9.49
C ASN A 248 -1.09 -19.72 8.99
N ASN A 249 -1.61 -20.93 8.73
CA ASN A 249 -3.02 -21.13 8.37
C ASN A 249 -3.88 -21.25 9.63
N GLY A 250 -4.57 -20.20 9.99
CA GLY A 250 -5.39 -20.15 11.20
C GLY A 250 -5.67 -18.76 11.72
N ALA A 251 -5.85 -18.61 13.01
CA ALA A 251 -6.24 -17.35 13.67
C ALA A 251 -5.32 -17.00 14.84
N GLY A 252 -4.98 -15.73 14.94
CA GLY A 252 -4.13 -15.20 16.01
C GLY A 252 -3.91 -13.71 15.94
N PRO A 253 -3.14 -13.14 16.89
CA PRO A 253 -2.70 -11.75 16.88
C PRO A 253 -1.70 -11.48 15.75
N ASN A 254 -1.73 -10.25 15.23
CA ASN A 254 -0.84 -9.81 14.16
C ASN A 254 0.56 -9.40 14.68
N PRO A 255 1.62 -9.62 13.90
CA PRO A 255 2.85 -8.87 14.05
C PRO A 255 2.67 -7.44 13.52
N MET A 256 3.18 -6.43 14.26
CA MET A 256 2.98 -5.01 13.96
C MET A 256 4.30 -4.25 14.02
N ASN A 257 4.50 -3.26 13.14
CA ASN A 257 5.61 -2.31 13.26
C ASN A 257 5.23 -1.12 14.18
N ILE A 258 4.68 -1.46 15.35
CA ILE A 258 4.31 -0.51 16.40
C ILE A 258 5.14 -0.85 17.64
N VAL A 259 5.86 0.14 18.17
CA VAL A 259 6.66 0.02 19.40
C VAL A 259 6.23 1.12 20.36
N ASN A 260 5.79 0.74 21.56
CA ASN A 260 5.30 1.68 22.59
C ASN A 260 4.23 2.67 22.07
N GLY A 261 3.31 2.18 21.24
CA GLY A 261 2.25 3.00 20.65
C GLY A 261 2.67 3.85 19.45
N VAL A 262 3.94 3.80 19.07
CA VAL A 262 4.51 4.52 17.92
C VAL A 262 4.58 3.59 16.71
N ARG A 263 3.95 3.99 15.60
CA ARG A 263 4.16 3.37 14.29
C ARG A 263 5.55 3.76 13.78
N VAL A 264 6.42 2.80 13.57
CA VAL A 264 7.76 3.03 13.02
C VAL A 264 7.70 2.84 11.52
N ASN A 265 7.69 3.95 10.76
CA ASN A 265 7.74 3.91 9.30
C ASN A 265 9.18 3.77 8.78
N THR A 266 9.36 3.53 7.48
CA THR A 266 10.70 3.34 6.89
C THR A 266 11.56 4.60 6.91
N GLY A 267 10.96 5.78 6.92
CA GLY A 267 11.68 7.05 7.08
C GLY A 267 12.29 7.20 8.48
N MET A 268 11.63 6.67 9.52
CA MET A 268 12.16 6.61 10.89
C MET A 268 13.19 5.48 11.03
N ALA A 269 12.88 4.28 10.50
CA ALA A 269 13.69 3.09 10.68
C ALA A 269 15.00 3.14 9.91
N TYR A 270 15.00 3.55 8.66
CA TYR A 270 16.17 3.50 7.78
C TYR A 270 16.90 4.83 7.64
N LEU A 271 16.20 5.95 7.79
CA LEU A 271 16.82 7.27 7.73
C LEU A 271 16.96 7.84 9.14
N SER A 272 17.67 7.09 10.00
CA SER A 272 18.03 7.54 11.34
C SER A 272 18.83 8.86 11.28
N ARG A 273 19.05 9.52 12.42
CA ARG A 273 19.86 10.73 12.49
C ARG A 273 21.27 10.51 11.90
N GLU A 274 21.93 9.42 12.27
CA GLU A 274 23.27 9.08 11.79
C GLU A 274 23.28 8.86 10.27
N VAL A 275 22.24 8.22 9.70
CA VAL A 275 22.13 8.03 8.26
C VAL A 275 21.94 9.36 7.54
N ARG A 276 21.08 10.25 8.07
CA ARG A 276 20.84 11.58 7.50
C ARG A 276 22.05 12.50 7.55
N GLU A 277 22.94 12.32 8.53
CA GLU A 277 24.17 13.08 8.72
C GLU A 277 25.33 12.61 7.84
N ARG A 278 25.19 11.48 7.13
CA ARG A 278 26.21 11.02 6.17
C ARG A 278 26.51 12.09 5.13
N SER A 279 27.80 12.37 4.91
CA SER A 279 28.24 13.41 3.96
C SER A 279 27.91 13.08 2.51
N ASN A 280 27.78 11.79 2.18
CA ASN A 280 27.47 11.28 0.84
C ASN A 280 25.97 11.07 0.58
N LEU A 281 25.08 11.37 1.54
CA LEU A 281 23.62 11.32 1.37
C LEU A 281 23.02 12.72 1.39
N THR A 282 22.25 13.03 0.36
CA THR A 282 21.42 14.25 0.28
C THR A 282 19.97 13.87 0.17
N ILE A 283 19.10 14.49 0.98
CA ILE A 283 17.64 14.32 0.92
C ILE A 283 17.03 15.64 0.44
N LEU A 284 16.35 15.60 -0.71
CA LEU A 284 15.60 16.71 -1.30
C LEU A 284 14.11 16.44 -1.16
N SER A 285 13.50 16.98 -0.11
CA SER A 285 12.05 16.93 0.14
C SER A 285 11.30 18.09 -0.53
N ASP A 286 9.97 18.00 -0.54
CA ASP A 286 9.06 18.99 -1.17
C ASP A 286 9.40 19.19 -2.65
N ALA A 287 9.82 18.13 -3.34
CA ALA A 287 10.29 18.16 -4.71
C ALA A 287 9.52 17.13 -5.56
N LEU A 288 8.45 17.60 -6.22
CA LEU A 288 7.61 16.76 -7.07
C LEU A 288 8.36 16.41 -8.36
N ILE A 289 8.48 15.13 -8.66
CA ILE A 289 9.07 14.63 -9.89
C ILE A 289 8.03 14.66 -11.01
N ASP A 290 8.37 15.31 -12.11
CA ASP A 290 7.54 15.28 -13.33
C ASP A 290 7.85 14.05 -14.16
N LYS A 291 9.04 13.98 -14.75
CA LYS A 291 9.43 12.95 -15.71
C LYS A 291 10.94 12.75 -15.77
N LEU A 292 11.35 11.73 -16.48
CA LEU A 292 12.75 11.46 -16.82
C LEU A 292 13.09 12.06 -18.20
N ARG A 293 14.33 12.49 -18.35
CA ARG A 293 14.88 12.89 -19.64
C ARG A 293 15.84 11.83 -20.14
N PHE A 294 15.65 11.43 -21.39
CA PHE A 294 16.46 10.42 -22.06
C PHE A 294 17.30 11.02 -23.20
N GLN A 295 18.44 10.39 -23.45
CA GLN A 295 19.21 10.55 -24.68
C GLN A 295 19.34 9.14 -25.30
N GLY A 296 18.64 8.95 -26.43
CA GLY A 296 18.44 7.60 -26.96
C GLY A 296 17.72 6.71 -25.92
N ASN A 297 18.33 5.59 -25.57
CA ASN A 297 17.81 4.67 -24.56
C ASN A 297 18.40 4.83 -23.15
N ARG A 298 19.24 5.86 -22.91
CA ARG A 298 19.87 6.12 -21.61
C ARG A 298 19.19 7.26 -20.88
N VAL A 299 18.80 7.04 -19.62
CA VAL A 299 18.33 8.11 -18.75
C VAL A 299 19.47 9.07 -18.41
N GLN A 300 19.18 10.38 -18.44
CA GLN A 300 20.15 11.45 -18.18
C GLN A 300 19.85 12.23 -16.92
N ALA A 301 18.59 12.52 -16.68
CA ALA A 301 18.15 13.36 -15.58
C ALA A 301 16.70 13.05 -15.18
N ALA A 302 16.31 13.49 -13.99
CA ALA A 302 14.91 13.66 -13.63
C ALA A 302 14.56 15.15 -13.62
N LEU A 303 13.41 15.49 -14.22
CA LEU A 303 12.83 16.82 -14.22
C LEU A 303 11.86 16.92 -13.06
N LEU A 304 11.98 18.00 -12.28
CA LEU A 304 11.03 18.34 -11.22
C LEU A 304 9.91 19.22 -11.79
N ALA A 305 8.75 19.20 -11.16
CA ALA A 305 7.58 19.99 -11.57
C ALA A 305 7.79 21.51 -11.51
N ASP A 306 8.82 21.98 -10.83
CA ASP A 306 9.25 23.38 -10.79
C ASP A 306 10.27 23.76 -11.87
N GLY A 307 10.58 22.84 -12.79
CA GLY A 307 11.49 23.04 -13.91
C GLY A 307 12.97 22.76 -13.62
N ARG A 308 13.34 22.44 -12.39
CA ARG A 308 14.72 22.05 -12.05
C ARG A 308 15.04 20.65 -12.55
N GLU A 309 16.30 20.38 -12.86
CA GLU A 309 16.82 19.06 -13.19
C GLU A 309 17.75 18.54 -12.09
N VAL A 310 17.68 17.24 -11.83
CA VAL A 310 18.59 16.50 -10.96
C VAL A 310 19.20 15.34 -11.73
N PHE A 311 20.48 15.04 -11.45
CA PHE A 311 21.29 14.16 -12.27
C PHE A 311 21.80 12.96 -11.45
N GLY A 312 21.81 11.77 -12.09
CA GLY A 312 22.38 10.55 -11.51
C GLY A 312 22.98 9.66 -12.57
N LYS A 313 24.10 9.01 -12.25
CA LYS A 313 24.70 7.97 -13.12
C LYS A 313 23.76 6.76 -13.23
N GLN A 314 23.13 6.39 -12.11
CA GLN A 314 22.04 5.44 -12.03
C GLN A 314 20.81 6.11 -11.41
N VAL A 315 19.67 5.97 -12.06
CA VAL A 315 18.37 6.48 -11.61
C VAL A 315 17.52 5.32 -11.14
N ILE A 316 16.93 5.42 -9.95
CA ILE A 316 16.09 4.39 -9.35
C ILE A 316 14.72 5.00 -9.03
N LEU A 317 13.68 4.56 -9.73
CA LEU A 317 12.30 4.95 -9.43
C LEU A 317 11.79 4.14 -8.24
N SER A 318 11.26 4.83 -7.24
CA SER A 318 10.70 4.28 -6.01
C SER A 318 9.45 5.07 -5.56
N ALA A 319 8.69 5.60 -6.55
CA ALA A 319 7.53 6.47 -6.31
C ALA A 319 6.21 5.70 -6.08
N GLY A 320 6.28 4.38 -5.91
CA GLY A 320 5.13 3.48 -5.72
C GLY A 320 4.34 3.24 -7.00
N SER A 321 3.39 2.30 -6.96
CA SER A 321 2.71 1.79 -8.15
C SER A 321 2.03 2.87 -8.99
N TYR A 322 1.46 3.89 -8.39
CA TYR A 322 0.82 4.98 -9.13
C TYR A 322 1.83 6.03 -9.62
N GLY A 323 2.71 6.50 -8.72
CA GLY A 323 3.69 7.54 -9.02
C GLY A 323 4.73 7.09 -10.04
N THR A 324 5.33 5.90 -9.86
CA THR A 324 6.28 5.30 -10.79
C THR A 324 5.68 5.14 -12.19
N THR A 325 4.44 4.60 -12.27
CA THR A 325 3.71 4.48 -13.54
C THR A 325 3.52 5.85 -14.21
N ALA A 326 3.03 6.84 -13.48
CA ALA A 326 2.78 8.17 -14.03
C ALA A 326 4.08 8.86 -14.53
N ILE A 327 5.18 8.73 -13.78
CA ILE A 327 6.49 9.24 -14.18
C ILE A 327 6.97 8.56 -15.47
N LEU A 328 6.92 7.23 -15.56
CA LEU A 328 7.32 6.48 -16.75
C LEU A 328 6.50 6.89 -17.98
N LEU A 329 5.18 6.95 -17.86
CA LEU A 329 4.29 7.36 -18.95
C LEU A 329 4.60 8.79 -19.43
N ARG A 330 4.74 9.77 -18.51
CA ARG A 330 5.12 11.15 -18.89
C ARG A 330 6.51 11.23 -19.53
N SER A 331 7.37 10.26 -19.24
CA SER A 331 8.72 10.15 -19.80
C SER A 331 8.77 9.48 -21.17
N GLY A 332 7.63 9.03 -21.73
CA GLY A 332 7.58 8.31 -23.00
C GLY A 332 7.89 6.82 -22.89
N VAL A 333 7.83 6.23 -21.70
CA VAL A 333 7.97 4.78 -21.45
C VAL A 333 6.59 4.22 -21.09
N GLY A 334 5.98 3.52 -22.02
CA GLY A 334 4.61 2.99 -21.86
C GLY A 334 3.98 2.53 -23.16
N PRO A 335 2.70 2.14 -23.15
CA PRO A 335 1.99 1.69 -24.34
C PRO A 335 1.99 2.78 -25.42
N LYS A 336 2.50 2.44 -26.60
CA LYS A 336 2.65 3.38 -27.74
C LYS A 336 1.36 4.14 -28.06
N ALA A 337 0.22 3.46 -28.05
CA ALA A 337 -1.07 4.06 -28.37
C ALA A 337 -1.51 5.11 -27.32
N ASP A 338 -1.35 4.79 -26.03
CA ASP A 338 -1.71 5.70 -24.93
C ASP A 338 -0.81 6.96 -24.93
N LEU A 339 0.50 6.79 -25.19
CA LEU A 339 1.44 7.90 -25.29
C LEU A 339 1.14 8.79 -26.50
N ALA A 340 0.83 8.21 -27.65
CA ALA A 340 0.47 8.95 -28.87
C ALA A 340 -0.83 9.78 -28.66
N ALA A 341 -1.83 9.23 -27.99
CA ALA A 341 -3.08 9.93 -27.68
C ALA A 341 -2.85 11.20 -26.82
N MET A 342 -1.77 11.24 -26.05
CA MET A 342 -1.38 12.38 -25.22
C MET A 342 -0.29 13.27 -25.84
N ASN A 343 0.10 13.02 -27.10
CA ASN A 343 1.23 13.72 -27.74
C ASN A 343 2.53 13.62 -26.91
N ILE A 344 2.81 12.45 -26.30
CA ILE A 344 4.05 12.18 -25.60
C ILE A 344 4.98 11.41 -26.55
N PRO A 345 6.19 11.92 -26.83
CA PRO A 345 7.16 11.21 -27.67
C PRO A 345 7.52 9.84 -27.09
N LEU A 346 7.48 8.81 -27.94
CA LEU A 346 7.82 7.45 -27.54
C LEU A 346 9.33 7.30 -27.34
N VAL A 347 9.73 6.89 -26.12
CA VAL A 347 11.10 6.44 -25.80
C VAL A 347 11.16 4.91 -25.84
N LYS A 348 10.18 4.25 -25.22
CA LYS A 348 10.11 2.79 -25.17
C LYS A 348 8.66 2.33 -25.11
N ASP A 349 8.28 1.47 -26.06
CA ASP A 349 7.01 0.74 -25.98
C ASP A 349 7.12 -0.34 -24.90
N ALA A 350 6.32 -0.23 -23.85
CA ALA A 350 6.35 -1.11 -22.70
C ALA A 350 4.96 -1.18 -22.03
N PRO A 351 4.58 -2.30 -21.40
CA PRO A 351 3.24 -2.51 -20.82
C PRO A 351 3.04 -1.79 -19.47
N VAL A 352 3.61 -0.60 -19.29
CA VAL A 352 3.52 0.19 -18.06
C VAL A 352 2.07 0.61 -17.81
N GLY A 353 1.54 0.29 -16.64
CA GLY A 353 0.19 0.64 -16.21
C GLY A 353 -0.93 -0.17 -16.88
N THR A 354 -0.60 -1.15 -17.74
CA THR A 354 -1.60 -2.03 -18.36
C THR A 354 -2.11 -3.12 -17.42
N GLN A 355 -1.43 -3.31 -16.29
CA GLN A 355 -1.82 -4.20 -15.21
C GLN A 355 -1.75 -3.43 -13.89
N LEU A 356 -2.74 -3.67 -13.03
CA LEU A 356 -2.77 -3.24 -11.64
C LEU A 356 -3.39 -4.37 -10.83
N LEU A 357 -2.63 -4.94 -9.91
CA LEU A 357 -3.14 -5.90 -8.94
C LEU A 357 -3.35 -5.18 -7.60
N ASP A 358 -4.44 -5.54 -6.92
CA ASP A 358 -4.75 -5.06 -5.58
C ASP A 358 -5.67 -6.05 -4.88
N HIS A 359 -5.54 -6.22 -3.57
CA HIS A 359 -6.42 -7.07 -2.79
C HIS A 359 -7.82 -6.43 -2.69
N ALA A 360 -8.84 -7.14 -3.15
CA ALA A 360 -10.22 -6.73 -2.97
C ALA A 360 -10.61 -6.84 -1.49
N PHE A 361 -11.34 -5.86 -1.02
CA PHE A 361 -11.68 -5.71 0.38
C PHE A 361 -13.16 -5.36 0.54
N TYR A 362 -13.83 -5.94 1.55
CA TYR A 362 -15.22 -5.63 1.86
C TYR A 362 -15.43 -5.50 3.37
N TRP A 363 -16.12 -4.44 3.77
CA TRP A 363 -16.46 -4.21 5.17
C TRP A 363 -17.78 -4.90 5.54
N MET A 364 -17.79 -5.68 6.62
CA MET A 364 -19.02 -6.12 7.28
C MET A 364 -19.08 -5.47 8.65
N ASN A 365 -20.09 -4.60 8.88
CA ASN A 365 -20.12 -3.71 10.03
C ASN A 365 -21.15 -4.16 11.07
N PHE A 366 -20.78 -4.06 12.33
CA PHE A 366 -21.60 -4.50 13.45
C PHE A 366 -21.71 -3.42 14.53
N ALA A 367 -22.92 -3.29 15.11
CA ALA A 367 -23.09 -2.63 16.40
C ALA A 367 -22.60 -3.55 17.51
N ALA A 368 -21.73 -3.04 18.36
CA ALA A 368 -21.22 -3.78 19.50
C ALA A 368 -21.93 -3.38 20.80
N ARG A 369 -21.71 -4.16 21.87
CA ARG A 369 -22.24 -3.85 23.18
C ARG A 369 -21.63 -2.57 23.74
N PRO A 370 -22.41 -1.70 24.44
CA PRO A 370 -21.91 -0.42 24.97
C PRO A 370 -20.72 -0.52 25.94
N GLU A 371 -20.57 -1.68 26.62
CA GLU A 371 -19.50 -1.93 27.60
C GLU A 371 -18.11 -2.03 26.93
N LEU A 372 -18.06 -2.09 25.62
CA LEU A 372 -16.82 -2.11 24.83
C LEU A 372 -16.30 -0.70 24.51
N LYS A 373 -17.04 0.36 24.86
CA LYS A 373 -16.61 1.74 24.66
C LYS A 373 -15.27 2.03 25.35
N GLY A 374 -14.33 2.63 24.61
CA GLY A 374 -12.99 2.94 25.11
C GLY A 374 -12.01 1.76 25.06
N LYS A 375 -12.37 0.64 24.40
CA LYS A 375 -11.55 -0.57 24.27
C LYS A 375 -11.23 -0.89 22.79
N GLU A 376 -11.06 0.16 21.98
CA GLU A 376 -10.91 0.04 20.52
C GLU A 376 -9.45 0.03 20.05
N HIS A 377 -8.47 -0.06 20.92
CA HIS A 377 -7.05 -0.07 20.58
C HIS A 377 -6.37 -1.40 20.97
N PRO A 378 -5.51 -1.95 20.09
CA PRO A 378 -5.15 -1.47 18.74
C PRO A 378 -6.31 -1.58 17.74
N VAL A 379 -6.37 -0.64 16.81
CA VAL A 379 -7.45 -0.57 15.80
C VAL A 379 -7.51 -1.82 14.93
N VAL A 380 -6.35 -2.35 14.53
CA VAL A 380 -6.16 -3.63 13.82
C VAL A 380 -5.16 -4.44 14.62
N GLY A 381 -5.46 -5.66 14.99
CA GLY A 381 -4.57 -6.41 15.90
C GLY A 381 -4.62 -7.93 15.75
N ALA A 382 -5.55 -8.46 14.95
CA ALA A 382 -5.71 -9.90 14.77
C ALA A 382 -6.29 -10.23 13.39
N GLN A 383 -6.13 -11.48 12.98
CA GLN A 383 -6.76 -11.99 11.76
C GLN A 383 -7.01 -13.50 11.86
N VAL A 384 -7.90 -14.01 11.01
CA VAL A 384 -7.88 -15.38 10.52
C VAL A 384 -7.43 -15.33 9.07
N TRP A 385 -6.36 -16.06 8.75
CA TRP A 385 -5.81 -16.17 7.40
C TRP A 385 -5.85 -17.62 6.99
N THR A 386 -6.54 -17.92 5.89
CA THR A 386 -6.87 -19.30 5.51
C THR A 386 -7.07 -19.43 4.00
N HIS A 387 -7.43 -20.63 3.56
CA HIS A 387 -7.75 -20.91 2.17
C HIS A 387 -9.25 -21.13 1.95
N SER A 388 -9.75 -20.72 0.79
CA SER A 388 -11.07 -21.06 0.29
C SER A 388 -11.11 -22.51 -0.25
N SER A 389 -12.30 -23.01 -0.57
CA SER A 389 -12.46 -24.29 -1.28
C SER A 389 -11.94 -24.26 -2.73
N PHE A 390 -11.68 -23.05 -3.27
CA PHE A 390 -11.13 -22.81 -4.61
C PHE A 390 -9.61 -22.67 -4.63
N ALA A 391 -8.95 -22.75 -3.49
CA ALA A 391 -7.49 -22.72 -3.41
C ALA A 391 -6.89 -23.95 -4.09
N SER A 392 -5.78 -23.77 -4.81
CA SER A 392 -5.09 -24.86 -5.51
C SER A 392 -4.37 -25.83 -4.56
N SER A 393 -4.11 -25.38 -3.35
CA SER A 393 -3.50 -26.17 -2.27
C SER A 393 -3.77 -25.54 -0.91
N ALA A 394 -3.59 -26.30 0.18
CA ALA A 394 -3.70 -25.79 1.55
C ALA A 394 -2.67 -24.69 1.91
N ARG A 395 -1.64 -24.48 1.06
CA ARG A 395 -0.64 -23.41 1.21
C ARG A 395 -1.05 -22.10 0.53
N GLU A 396 -2.08 -22.14 -0.31
CA GLU A 396 -2.64 -20.95 -0.96
C GLU A 396 -3.65 -20.28 -0.02
N LEU A 397 -3.15 -19.45 0.91
CA LEU A 397 -3.98 -18.72 1.86
C LEU A 397 -4.62 -17.51 1.17
N ASP A 398 -5.69 -17.77 0.43
CA ASP A 398 -6.28 -16.84 -0.55
C ASP A 398 -7.39 -15.94 0.00
N ILE A 399 -7.80 -16.15 1.26
CA ILE A 399 -8.77 -15.31 1.97
C ILE A 399 -8.33 -15.02 3.40
N ALA A 400 -8.70 -13.84 3.91
CA ALA A 400 -8.56 -13.52 5.32
C ALA A 400 -9.76 -12.72 5.85
N VAL A 401 -9.96 -12.78 7.17
CA VAL A 401 -10.93 -11.94 7.89
C VAL A 401 -10.23 -11.27 9.06
N SER A 402 -10.29 -9.95 9.10
CA SER A 402 -9.67 -9.17 10.17
C SER A 402 -10.69 -8.27 10.91
N PRO A 403 -10.75 -8.31 12.24
CA PRO A 403 -11.57 -7.40 13.02
C PRO A 403 -10.89 -6.04 13.16
N SER A 404 -11.63 -4.96 12.97
CA SER A 404 -11.09 -3.61 13.09
C SER A 404 -12.07 -2.64 13.73
N HIS A 405 -11.51 -1.58 14.34
CA HIS A 405 -12.25 -0.47 14.96
C HIS A 405 -12.09 0.82 14.13
N LEU A 406 -12.16 0.70 12.80
CA LEU A 406 -12.04 1.83 11.86
C LEU A 406 -13.37 2.55 11.60
N LEU A 407 -14.44 2.16 12.27
CA LEU A 407 -15.77 2.73 12.08
C LEU A 407 -16.04 3.94 12.99
N ASP A 408 -16.84 4.89 12.47
CA ASP A 408 -17.45 5.93 13.30
C ASP A 408 -18.46 5.27 14.25
N PRO A 409 -18.29 5.42 15.57
CA PRO A 409 -19.26 4.93 16.54
C PRO A 409 -20.68 5.46 16.32
N ALA A 410 -20.84 6.62 15.69
CA ALA A 410 -22.13 7.26 15.42
C ALA A 410 -23.05 6.46 14.48
N ILE A 411 -22.52 5.53 13.68
CA ILE A 411 -23.34 4.64 12.86
C ILE A 411 -24.09 3.58 13.66
N SER A 412 -23.65 3.34 14.89
CA SER A 412 -24.22 2.35 15.79
C SER A 412 -25.15 3.01 16.81
N LYS A 413 -26.35 2.47 16.95
CA LYS A 413 -27.29 2.91 18.00
C LYS A 413 -26.76 2.69 19.43
N THR A 414 -25.74 1.88 19.62
CA THR A 414 -25.08 1.64 20.91
C THR A 414 -23.94 2.62 21.18
N GLY A 415 -23.53 3.42 20.18
CA GLY A 415 -22.34 4.26 20.25
C GLY A 415 -21.02 3.49 20.22
N VAL A 416 -21.05 2.18 19.86
CA VAL A 416 -19.86 1.33 19.67
C VAL A 416 -20.07 0.50 18.42
N ALA A 417 -19.06 0.49 17.54
CA ALA A 417 -19.09 -0.29 16.31
C ALA A 417 -17.73 -0.93 16.03
N PHE A 418 -17.75 -2.01 15.26
CA PHE A 418 -16.57 -2.63 14.70
C PHE A 418 -16.87 -3.24 13.33
N SER A 419 -15.83 -3.57 12.59
CA SER A 419 -15.96 -4.26 11.31
C SER A 419 -15.26 -5.61 11.34
N LEU A 420 -15.75 -6.55 10.54
CA LEU A 420 -14.97 -7.64 10.01
C LEU A 420 -14.59 -7.26 8.57
N GLY A 421 -13.29 -7.07 8.32
CA GLY A 421 -12.75 -6.85 6.99
C GLY A 421 -12.58 -8.19 6.29
N LEU A 422 -13.21 -8.34 5.12
CA LEU A 422 -13.12 -9.51 4.27
C LEU A 422 -12.08 -9.22 3.20
N GLU A 423 -11.08 -10.07 3.09
CA GLU A 423 -9.87 -9.83 2.31
C GLU A 423 -9.67 -10.96 1.29
N LEU A 424 -9.65 -10.60 0.00
CA LEU A 424 -9.25 -11.51 -1.06
C LEU A 424 -7.74 -11.37 -1.28
N MET A 425 -6.97 -12.38 -0.85
CA MET A 425 -5.51 -12.32 -0.88
C MET A 425 -4.94 -12.84 -2.21
N LYS A 426 -5.57 -13.78 -2.90
CA LYS A 426 -5.21 -14.18 -4.26
C LYS A 426 -6.15 -13.56 -5.26
N VAL A 427 -5.61 -12.72 -6.15
CA VAL A 427 -6.36 -11.92 -7.11
C VAL A 427 -6.04 -12.35 -8.54
N LYS A 428 -7.07 -12.52 -9.36
CA LYS A 428 -7.00 -12.70 -10.83
C LYS A 428 -7.50 -11.47 -11.55
N SER A 429 -8.44 -10.74 -10.97
CA SER A 429 -8.93 -9.47 -11.50
C SER A 429 -7.78 -8.48 -11.64
N THR A 430 -7.71 -7.78 -12.74
CA THR A 430 -6.65 -6.82 -13.02
C THR A 430 -7.22 -5.49 -13.47
N GLY A 431 -6.65 -4.44 -12.91
CA GLY A 431 -6.95 -3.06 -13.23
C GLY A 431 -5.91 -2.40 -14.11
N THR A 432 -5.99 -1.07 -14.19
CA THR A 432 -5.06 -0.23 -14.97
C THR A 432 -4.73 1.07 -14.26
N VAL A 433 -3.58 1.64 -14.61
CA VAL A 433 -3.18 3.00 -14.23
C VAL A 433 -2.78 3.75 -15.49
N LYS A 434 -3.47 4.87 -15.78
CA LYS A 434 -3.23 5.70 -16.97
C LYS A 434 -3.02 7.15 -16.59
N LEU A 435 -2.41 7.93 -17.47
CA LEU A 435 -2.37 9.39 -17.29
C LEU A 435 -3.77 9.99 -17.55
N LYS A 436 -4.15 10.95 -16.73
CA LYS A 436 -5.26 11.85 -17.01
C LYS A 436 -4.82 13.00 -17.92
N SER A 437 -3.63 13.53 -17.67
CA SER A 437 -2.96 14.55 -18.48
C SER A 437 -1.44 14.47 -18.34
N ARG A 438 -0.73 15.40 -18.95
CA ARG A 438 0.73 15.55 -18.81
C ARG A 438 1.16 16.36 -17.58
N ASP A 439 0.23 16.96 -16.85
CA ASP A 439 0.54 17.72 -15.64
C ASP A 439 0.91 16.76 -14.49
N PRO A 440 2.12 16.83 -13.90
CA PRO A 440 2.53 15.98 -12.79
C PRO A 440 1.72 16.20 -11.51
N LYS A 441 0.95 17.28 -11.41
CA LYS A 441 0.09 17.59 -10.27
C LYS A 441 -1.27 16.91 -10.36
N GLU A 442 -1.66 16.47 -11.55
CA GLU A 442 -2.91 15.71 -11.73
C GLU A 442 -2.74 14.24 -11.34
N ALA A 443 -3.73 13.73 -10.60
CA ALA A 443 -3.79 12.32 -10.25
C ALA A 443 -3.91 11.44 -11.49
N PRO A 444 -3.26 10.28 -11.56
CA PRO A 444 -3.49 9.31 -12.62
C PRO A 444 -4.92 8.76 -12.55
N VAL A 445 -5.40 8.26 -13.67
CA VAL A 445 -6.65 7.50 -13.74
C VAL A 445 -6.36 6.08 -13.24
N ILE A 446 -6.98 5.71 -12.15
CA ILE A 446 -6.82 4.42 -11.49
C ILE A 446 -8.12 3.65 -11.62
N GLN A 447 -8.06 2.41 -12.10
CA GLN A 447 -9.20 1.50 -12.15
C GLN A 447 -8.78 0.13 -11.64
N PHE A 448 -9.49 -0.40 -10.64
CA PHE A 448 -9.13 -1.68 -10.03
C PHE A 448 -9.73 -2.88 -10.73
N ASN A 449 -10.97 -2.78 -11.22
CA ASN A 449 -11.77 -3.89 -11.74
C ASN A 449 -11.93 -5.04 -10.73
N HIS A 450 -12.05 -4.73 -9.43
CA HIS A 450 -12.20 -5.73 -8.39
C HIS A 450 -13.35 -6.68 -8.67
N LEU A 451 -13.15 -7.98 -8.37
CA LEU A 451 -14.13 -9.05 -8.55
C LEU A 451 -14.70 -9.18 -9.98
N SER A 452 -13.95 -8.71 -10.98
CA SER A 452 -14.30 -8.91 -12.40
C SER A 452 -14.08 -10.37 -12.84
N ASP A 453 -13.11 -11.05 -12.25
CA ASP A 453 -12.90 -12.50 -12.43
C ASP A 453 -13.88 -13.30 -11.58
N LYS A 454 -14.42 -14.39 -12.17
CA LYS A 454 -15.42 -15.23 -11.49
C LYS A 454 -14.86 -15.99 -10.29
N ASP A 455 -13.59 -16.37 -10.33
CA ASP A 455 -12.96 -17.10 -9.22
C ASP A 455 -12.75 -16.16 -8.03
N ASP A 456 -12.40 -14.90 -8.27
CA ASP A 456 -12.28 -13.87 -7.24
C ASP A 456 -13.63 -13.65 -6.53
N MET A 457 -14.70 -13.54 -7.31
CA MET A 457 -16.05 -13.39 -6.74
C MET A 457 -16.44 -14.61 -5.90
N ARG A 458 -16.18 -15.84 -6.37
CA ARG A 458 -16.50 -17.08 -5.64
C ARG A 458 -15.75 -17.16 -4.29
N ARG A 459 -14.46 -16.83 -4.29
CA ARG A 459 -13.63 -16.77 -3.06
C ARG A 459 -14.14 -15.72 -2.08
N MET A 460 -14.53 -14.56 -2.57
CA MET A 460 -15.12 -13.52 -1.72
C MET A 460 -16.48 -13.90 -1.17
N VAL A 461 -17.31 -14.66 -1.90
CA VAL A 461 -18.56 -15.23 -1.37
C VAL A 461 -18.29 -16.18 -0.21
N GLU A 462 -17.27 -17.04 -0.31
CA GLU A 462 -16.87 -17.90 0.82
C GLU A 462 -16.33 -17.09 2.00
N CYS A 463 -15.50 -16.07 1.74
CA CYS A 463 -15.00 -15.17 2.77
C CYS A 463 -16.14 -14.44 3.50
N PHE A 464 -17.16 -14.02 2.76
CA PHE A 464 -18.37 -13.40 3.31
C PHE A 464 -19.12 -14.35 4.25
N ARG A 465 -19.29 -15.62 3.83
CA ARG A 465 -19.91 -16.66 4.67
C ARG A 465 -19.07 -16.96 5.91
N LEU A 466 -17.74 -17.00 5.76
CA LEU A 466 -16.83 -17.18 6.90
C LEU A 466 -17.02 -16.06 7.93
N ALA A 467 -17.05 -14.79 7.50
CA ALA A 467 -17.24 -13.66 8.40
C ALA A 467 -18.59 -13.73 9.14
N ARG A 468 -19.68 -14.05 8.44
CA ARG A 468 -21.00 -14.26 9.09
C ARG A 468 -20.99 -15.44 10.05
N LYS A 469 -20.31 -16.54 9.71
CA LYS A 469 -20.16 -17.70 10.59
C LYS A 469 -19.40 -17.34 11.87
N LEU A 470 -18.32 -16.56 11.76
CA LEU A 470 -17.56 -16.02 12.89
C LEU A 470 -18.46 -15.13 13.78
N ALA A 471 -19.18 -14.18 13.18
CA ALA A 471 -20.09 -13.29 13.89
C ALA A 471 -21.23 -14.03 14.63
N ARG A 472 -21.61 -15.21 14.17
CA ARG A 472 -22.63 -16.07 14.78
C ARG A 472 -22.07 -17.11 15.78
N THR A 473 -20.74 -17.11 16.01
CA THR A 473 -20.03 -18.06 16.89
C THR A 473 -19.60 -17.40 18.19
N GLU A 474 -19.81 -18.08 19.33
CA GLU A 474 -19.31 -17.61 20.63
C GLU A 474 -17.78 -17.73 20.74
N PRO A 475 -17.12 -16.73 21.35
CA PRO A 475 -17.67 -15.62 22.14
C PRO A 475 -18.00 -14.36 21.33
N LEU A 476 -17.63 -14.23 20.06
CA LEU A 476 -17.85 -13.02 19.27
C LEU A 476 -19.34 -12.65 19.15
N LYS A 477 -20.20 -13.67 18.97
CA LYS A 477 -21.66 -13.50 18.91
C LYS A 477 -22.21 -12.71 20.11
N SER A 478 -21.74 -12.99 21.32
CA SER A 478 -22.20 -12.31 22.55
C SER A 478 -21.82 -10.83 22.62
N LEU A 479 -20.85 -10.37 21.80
CA LEU A 479 -20.43 -8.96 21.74
C LEU A 479 -21.20 -8.17 20.69
N ILE A 480 -21.93 -8.83 19.79
CA ILE A 480 -22.69 -8.22 18.68
C ILE A 480 -24.11 -7.92 19.14
N VAL A 481 -24.59 -6.73 18.81
CA VAL A 481 -25.99 -6.31 18.97
C VAL A 481 -26.76 -6.52 17.68
N GLU A 482 -26.18 -6.10 16.54
CA GLU A 482 -26.76 -6.29 15.21
C GLU A 482 -25.70 -6.17 14.09
N GLU A 483 -25.96 -6.76 12.94
CA GLU A 483 -25.23 -6.51 11.69
C GLU A 483 -25.80 -5.23 11.06
N ILE A 484 -24.97 -4.17 10.94
CA ILE A 484 -25.35 -2.86 10.38
C ILE A 484 -25.25 -2.92 8.84
N TYR A 485 -24.12 -3.45 8.35
CA TYR A 485 -23.82 -3.52 6.92
C TYR A 485 -23.16 -4.86 6.58
N PRO A 486 -23.56 -5.53 5.50
CA PRO A 486 -24.63 -5.14 4.57
C PRO A 486 -26.04 -5.23 5.17
N GLY A 487 -26.18 -5.77 6.36
CA GLY A 487 -27.43 -5.93 7.09
C GLY A 487 -28.21 -7.21 6.74
N PRO A 488 -29.24 -7.54 7.51
CA PRO A 488 -29.97 -8.80 7.42
C PRO A 488 -30.80 -8.94 6.13
N SER A 489 -30.99 -7.86 5.36
CA SER A 489 -31.68 -7.90 4.06
C SER A 489 -30.87 -8.63 2.98
N VAL A 490 -29.55 -8.71 3.13
CA VAL A 490 -28.71 -9.54 2.28
C VAL A 490 -28.77 -10.97 2.78
N GLY A 491 -29.50 -11.83 2.07
CA GLY A 491 -29.61 -13.27 2.39
C GLY A 491 -28.32 -14.04 2.12
N ASP A 492 -28.39 -15.37 2.28
CA ASP A 492 -27.22 -16.26 2.22
C ASP A 492 -27.04 -16.91 0.82
N SER A 493 -27.86 -16.54 -0.22
CA SER A 493 -27.68 -17.04 -1.57
C SER A 493 -26.45 -16.40 -2.25
N ASP A 494 -25.78 -17.15 -3.14
CA ASP A 494 -24.61 -16.65 -3.89
C ASP A 494 -24.95 -15.37 -4.66
N ALA A 495 -26.14 -15.28 -5.25
CA ALA A 495 -26.56 -14.14 -6.02
C ALA A 495 -26.67 -12.86 -5.16
N GLN A 496 -27.31 -12.96 -3.98
CA GLN A 496 -27.46 -11.82 -3.06
C GLN A 496 -26.14 -11.36 -2.47
N ILE A 497 -25.28 -12.32 -2.07
CA ILE A 497 -23.94 -12.01 -1.55
C ILE A 497 -23.08 -11.38 -2.66
N SER A 498 -23.09 -11.94 -3.88
CA SER A 498 -22.31 -11.38 -5.00
C SER A 498 -22.76 -9.98 -5.39
N GLU A 499 -24.06 -9.69 -5.33
CA GLU A 499 -24.60 -8.34 -5.58
C GLU A 499 -24.12 -7.36 -4.49
N ALA A 500 -24.18 -7.74 -3.21
CA ALA A 500 -23.70 -6.92 -2.11
C ALA A 500 -22.19 -6.67 -2.21
N LEU A 501 -21.41 -7.71 -2.51
CA LEU A 501 -19.97 -7.59 -2.74
C LEU A 501 -19.65 -6.65 -3.90
N ALA A 502 -20.31 -6.80 -5.04
CA ALA A 502 -20.08 -5.95 -6.21
C ALA A 502 -20.35 -4.46 -5.95
N LYS A 503 -21.36 -4.15 -5.13
CA LYS A 503 -21.72 -2.77 -4.76
C LYS A 503 -20.81 -2.16 -3.69
N GLY A 504 -20.24 -2.98 -2.80
CA GLY A 504 -19.51 -2.52 -1.64
C GLY A 504 -18.01 -2.86 -1.62
N VAL A 505 -17.48 -3.53 -2.66
CA VAL A 505 -16.06 -3.86 -2.71
C VAL A 505 -15.20 -2.61 -2.81
N GLY A 506 -14.14 -2.58 -2.03
CA GLY A 506 -13.10 -1.55 -2.03
C GLY A 506 -11.71 -2.16 -2.13
N THR A 507 -10.70 -1.38 -1.78
CA THR A 507 -9.28 -1.74 -1.83
C THR A 507 -8.74 -2.00 -0.43
N LEU A 508 -7.89 -3.03 -0.26
CA LEU A 508 -7.06 -3.23 0.93
C LEU A 508 -5.79 -2.35 0.91
N GLN A 509 -5.66 -1.48 -0.08
CA GLN A 509 -4.55 -0.53 -0.24
C GLN A 509 -3.21 -1.19 -0.59
N HIS A 510 -3.24 -2.27 -1.38
CA HIS A 510 -2.07 -3.04 -1.80
C HIS A 510 -1.78 -2.96 -3.32
N PRO A 511 -1.87 -1.77 -3.98
CA PRO A 511 -1.65 -1.68 -5.43
C PRO A 511 -0.22 -2.07 -5.80
N CYS A 512 -0.09 -2.98 -6.79
CA CYS A 512 1.20 -3.46 -7.26
C CYS A 512 1.15 -3.86 -8.75
N ALA A 513 2.27 -4.37 -9.28
CA ALA A 513 2.39 -4.98 -10.62
C ALA A 513 2.22 -4.02 -11.81
N THR A 514 2.25 -2.70 -11.64
CA THR A 514 2.06 -1.74 -12.73
C THR A 514 3.28 -1.57 -13.65
N ALA A 515 4.45 -2.07 -13.22
CA ALA A 515 5.70 -2.13 -14.00
C ALA A 515 6.45 -3.44 -13.67
N ARG A 516 5.75 -4.57 -13.77
CA ARG A 516 6.14 -5.84 -13.16
C ARG A 516 7.45 -6.41 -13.67
N MET A 517 8.14 -7.15 -12.80
CA MET A 517 9.33 -7.89 -13.18
C MET A 517 8.97 -9.18 -13.91
N GLY A 518 9.85 -9.58 -14.83
CA GLY A 518 9.73 -10.81 -15.60
C GLY A 518 10.90 -10.99 -16.56
N LEU A 519 10.92 -12.11 -17.26
CA LEU A 519 11.88 -12.36 -18.33
C LEU A 519 11.62 -11.41 -19.50
N ALA A 520 12.65 -11.09 -20.28
CA ALA A 520 12.52 -10.23 -21.47
C ALA A 520 11.56 -10.80 -22.53
N SER A 521 11.29 -12.11 -22.48
CA SER A 521 10.31 -12.80 -23.33
C SER A 521 8.86 -12.68 -22.83
N ASP A 522 8.64 -12.22 -21.58
CA ASP A 522 7.30 -12.02 -21.06
C ASP A 522 6.75 -10.68 -21.57
N PRO A 523 5.66 -10.66 -22.37
CA PRO A 523 5.11 -9.44 -22.96
C PRO A 523 4.56 -8.45 -21.93
N LEU A 524 4.36 -8.87 -20.68
CA LEU A 524 3.89 -8.01 -19.59
C LEU A 524 5.05 -7.52 -18.69
N ALA A 525 6.28 -7.96 -18.92
CA ALA A 525 7.42 -7.54 -18.11
C ALA A 525 7.94 -6.15 -18.55
N VAL A 526 8.17 -5.29 -17.55
CA VAL A 526 8.80 -3.97 -17.73
C VAL A 526 10.24 -4.01 -17.24
N VAL A 527 10.53 -4.76 -16.19
CA VAL A 527 11.86 -4.88 -15.59
C VAL A 527 12.31 -6.33 -15.45
N ASP A 528 13.61 -6.53 -15.32
CA ASP A 528 14.19 -7.84 -14.97
C ASP A 528 14.09 -8.11 -13.44
N GLY A 529 14.60 -9.27 -12.99
CA GLY A 529 14.60 -9.67 -11.58
C GLY A 529 15.44 -8.78 -10.65
N GLU A 530 16.17 -7.80 -11.18
CA GLU A 530 16.97 -6.83 -10.43
C GLU A 530 16.47 -5.39 -10.63
N GLY A 531 15.25 -5.26 -11.15
CA GLY A 531 14.59 -3.98 -11.34
C GLY A 531 15.10 -3.16 -12.53
N ARG A 532 16.02 -3.67 -13.38
CA ARG A 532 16.50 -2.95 -14.57
C ARG A 532 15.40 -2.91 -15.62
N VAL A 533 15.11 -1.73 -16.16
CA VAL A 533 14.08 -1.57 -17.20
C VAL A 533 14.57 -2.18 -18.52
N HIS A 534 13.81 -3.13 -19.07
CA HIS A 534 14.17 -3.80 -20.31
C HIS A 534 14.39 -2.82 -21.47
N GLY A 535 15.58 -2.89 -22.09
CA GLY A 535 15.95 -2.07 -23.24
C GLY A 535 16.32 -0.61 -22.94
N LEU A 536 16.31 -0.20 -21.66
CA LEU A 536 16.81 1.11 -21.23
C LEU A 536 18.09 0.96 -20.40
N GLN A 537 18.89 2.02 -20.37
CA GLN A 537 20.16 2.06 -19.65
C GLN A 537 20.13 3.07 -18.52
N GLY A 538 20.74 2.72 -17.39
CA GLY A 538 20.87 3.59 -16.23
C GLY A 538 19.58 3.78 -15.42
N LEU A 539 18.53 3.00 -15.68
CA LEU A 539 17.23 3.09 -15.01
C LEU A 539 16.84 1.77 -14.37
N ARG A 540 16.50 1.83 -13.08
CA ARG A 540 15.86 0.75 -12.31
C ARG A 540 14.54 1.22 -11.72
N ILE A 541 13.68 0.27 -11.39
CA ILE A 541 12.45 0.47 -10.62
C ILE A 541 12.53 -0.45 -9.41
N VAL A 542 12.33 0.12 -8.22
CA VAL A 542 12.36 -0.63 -6.96
C VAL A 542 11.25 -0.10 -6.05
N ASP A 543 10.06 -0.63 -6.20
CA ASP A 543 8.89 -0.40 -5.36
C ASP A 543 7.81 -1.47 -5.66
N ALA A 544 6.60 -1.32 -5.10
CA ALA A 544 5.52 -2.29 -5.28
C ALA A 544 5.10 -2.48 -6.76
N SER A 545 5.41 -1.56 -7.67
CA SER A 545 5.06 -1.69 -9.08
C SER A 545 5.70 -2.89 -9.77
N ILE A 546 6.84 -3.38 -9.25
CA ILE A 546 7.58 -4.45 -9.91
C ILE A 546 7.19 -5.87 -9.47
N PHE A 547 6.33 -6.05 -8.47
CA PHE A 547 5.88 -7.40 -8.12
C PHE A 547 5.30 -8.12 -9.34
N PRO A 548 5.77 -9.36 -9.65
CA PRO A 548 5.28 -10.14 -10.80
C PRO A 548 3.93 -10.81 -10.51
N GLU A 549 3.64 -10.99 -9.23
CA GLU A 549 2.41 -11.49 -8.61
C GLU A 549 2.17 -10.71 -7.34
N ILE A 550 0.92 -10.50 -6.97
CA ILE A 550 0.63 -9.94 -5.65
C ILE A 550 0.93 -11.00 -4.57
N PRO A 551 1.75 -10.70 -3.55
CA PRO A 551 1.90 -11.57 -2.38
C PRO A 551 0.55 -11.80 -1.69
N LEU A 552 0.31 -12.99 -1.15
CA LEU A 552 -0.95 -13.33 -0.48
C LEU A 552 -1.07 -12.69 0.92
N ILE A 553 -0.40 -11.57 1.14
CA ILE A 553 -0.33 -10.83 2.40
C ILE A 553 0.00 -9.35 2.16
N ASN A 554 0.12 -8.56 3.24
CA ASN A 554 0.49 -7.14 3.21
C ASN A 554 1.76 -6.86 2.41
N LEU A 555 1.79 -5.77 1.63
CA LEU A 555 2.92 -5.49 0.74
C LEU A 555 4.13 -4.88 1.44
N ASN A 556 3.94 -4.06 2.49
CA ASN A 556 5.01 -3.20 3.00
C ASN A 556 6.29 -3.97 3.42
N PRO A 557 6.26 -5.04 4.24
CA PRO A 557 7.47 -5.80 4.60
C PRO A 557 8.14 -6.44 3.36
N ASN A 558 7.35 -6.84 2.38
CA ASN A 558 7.84 -7.45 1.14
C ASN A 558 8.54 -6.43 0.22
N VAL A 559 8.06 -5.18 0.19
CA VAL A 559 8.73 -4.06 -0.48
C VAL A 559 10.05 -3.70 0.19
N ILE A 560 10.09 -3.70 1.52
CA ILE A 560 11.33 -3.45 2.29
C ILE A 560 12.35 -4.55 1.99
N MET A 561 11.97 -5.83 2.08
CA MET A 561 12.84 -6.97 1.76
C MET A 561 13.38 -6.88 0.32
N MET A 562 12.52 -6.58 -0.63
CA MET A 562 12.90 -6.43 -2.04
C MET A 562 13.90 -5.30 -2.24
N ALA A 563 13.72 -4.17 -1.56
CA ALA A 563 14.65 -3.05 -1.62
C ALA A 563 16.01 -3.38 -0.97
N GLU A 564 16.03 -4.11 0.15
CA GLU A 564 17.26 -4.65 0.77
C GLU A 564 18.03 -5.54 -0.20
N LYS A 565 17.32 -6.47 -0.85
CA LYS A 565 17.92 -7.40 -1.81
C LYS A 565 18.50 -6.68 -3.03
N ILE A 566 17.72 -5.77 -3.64
CA ILE A 566 18.17 -5.06 -4.84
C ILE A 566 19.30 -4.08 -4.51
N ALA A 567 19.27 -3.41 -3.35
CA ALA A 567 20.39 -2.58 -2.89
C ALA A 567 21.69 -3.38 -2.77
N ASP A 568 21.62 -4.58 -2.23
CA ASP A 568 22.78 -5.48 -2.07
C ASP A 568 23.33 -5.92 -3.45
N ARG A 569 22.45 -6.21 -4.42
CA ARG A 569 22.85 -6.51 -5.80
C ARG A 569 23.51 -5.32 -6.49
N ILE A 570 22.97 -4.11 -6.34
CA ILE A 570 23.56 -2.88 -6.90
C ILE A 570 24.99 -2.67 -6.36
N ARG A 571 25.19 -2.84 -5.05
CA ARG A 571 26.52 -2.73 -4.41
C ARG A 571 27.50 -3.82 -4.89
N GLY A 572 27.01 -5.05 -5.09
CA GLY A 572 27.81 -6.18 -5.58
C GLY A 572 28.23 -6.09 -7.05
N GLU A 573 27.51 -5.34 -7.90
CA GLU A 573 27.89 -5.10 -9.29
C GLU A 573 29.05 -4.11 -9.45
N GLU A 574 29.31 -3.32 -8.42
CA GLU A 574 30.32 -2.25 -8.42
C GLU A 574 31.58 -2.62 -7.61
N ALA A 575 31.56 -3.76 -6.90
CA ALA A 575 32.70 -4.32 -6.17
C ALA A 575 33.57 -5.18 -7.08
#